data_9cd13fc901b06f7699bc8efaddf28013
#
_entry.id   9cd13fc901b06f7699bc8efaddf28013
#
_cell.length_a   1.000
_cell.length_b   1.000
_cell.length_c   1.000
_cell.angle_alpha   90.00
_cell.angle_beta   90.00
_cell.angle_gamma   90.00
#
_symmetry.space_group_name_H-M   'P 1'
#
loop_
_entity.id
_entity.type
_entity.pdbx_description
1 polymer ?
#
loop_
_entity_poly.entity_id
_entity_poly.type
_entity_poly.pdbx_seq_one_letter_code
_entity_poly.pdbx_strand_id
1 'polypeptide(L)'
;MPSSAVSIDRRDPRFDTLKKGQNLRFPANDAEAASRILMCSDADEAAEALQRVVSSGLRPTVRSGGHCYEDFVVNNPHGVILDLSLDNTVDAEPGGRPLRIASGAVLGEIYQTLYKRFGLTIPAGSCFSVGAGGHISGGGYGLLSRLHGLTCDWITAVDILTVNQQGSVQNLRVDPSNHPDLLRACRGAGGGNFGLITSFRFDTLPTAPREVAEASISFPWSSLDEVTFSKLLATFGEYCETRGQDRETWGLFGLMSIGPANGGAGRIGVGVQFCNPDGTASDLSVLHEFFARFAAFNPVYGSQQSPGAHTPPADWIGRRSWFDATLGGGGWGVGSRAKYKSAYMKQSFTAAESAAIFKYFNSPEIDAQGSVLVIDSYGGAINNHARLADTSVAQRSSIMKLQWQSYWRDASMDAHRLKFMDDCYRAVYTGTHVPEQYQETPFGPRYEGCYMNYADADMLRYPHWPQLFYGNGELYPFLQKVKQRYDPNNIFHSAMSIRT
;
A
#
# COMPACT_ATOMS: atom_id res chain seq x y z
N MET A 1 -20.53 -25.83 21.85
CA MET A 1 -20.40 -26.33 20.48
C MET A 1 -19.33 -25.45 19.84
N PRO A 2 -18.35 -25.96 19.08
CA PRO A 2 -17.46 -25.09 18.36
C PRO A 2 -18.33 -24.18 17.48
N SER A 3 -18.04 -22.88 17.52
CA SER A 3 -18.65 -21.91 16.62
C SER A 3 -18.33 -22.33 15.20
N SER A 4 -19.25 -22.27 14.27
CA SER A 4 -18.97 -22.52 12.86
C SER A 4 -18.96 -21.17 12.12
N ALA A 5 -18.06 -21.02 11.16
CA ALA A 5 -17.98 -19.82 10.33
C ALA A 5 -19.37 -19.38 9.82
N VAL A 6 -19.66 -18.08 9.89
CA VAL A 6 -20.93 -17.53 9.40
C VAL A 6 -20.98 -17.65 7.88
N SER A 7 -21.99 -18.37 7.38
CA SER A 7 -22.15 -18.62 5.94
C SER A 7 -23.16 -17.63 5.32
N ILE A 8 -22.70 -16.86 4.35
CA ILE A 8 -23.50 -15.88 3.60
C ILE A 8 -23.58 -16.35 2.15
N ASP A 9 -24.77 -16.73 1.70
CA ASP A 9 -25.04 -17.10 0.30
C ASP A 9 -26.00 -16.07 -0.37
N ARG A 10 -26.31 -16.28 -1.65
CA ARG A 10 -27.16 -15.37 -2.46
C ARG A 10 -28.57 -15.14 -1.90
N ARG A 11 -29.06 -15.95 -0.96
CA ARG A 11 -30.38 -15.77 -0.31
C ARG A 11 -30.27 -14.93 0.97
N ASP A 12 -29.05 -14.71 1.47
CA ASP A 12 -28.84 -13.85 2.64
C ASP A 12 -28.92 -12.37 2.23
N PRO A 13 -29.71 -11.54 2.91
CA PRO A 13 -29.85 -10.12 2.57
C PRO A 13 -28.54 -9.30 2.65
N ARG A 14 -27.53 -9.80 3.34
CA ARG A 14 -26.21 -9.18 3.44
C ARG A 14 -25.32 -9.46 2.23
N PHE A 15 -25.66 -10.44 1.40
CA PHE A 15 -24.80 -10.92 0.31
C PHE A 15 -24.44 -9.81 -0.67
N ASP A 16 -25.39 -8.98 -1.09
CA ASP A 16 -25.18 -7.92 -2.07
C ASP A 16 -24.18 -6.85 -1.62
N THR A 17 -24.06 -6.64 -0.32
CA THR A 17 -23.05 -5.78 0.27
C THR A 17 -21.72 -6.53 0.43
N LEU A 18 -21.76 -7.71 1.03
CA LEU A 18 -20.56 -8.45 1.42
C LEU A 18 -19.83 -9.13 0.27
N LYS A 19 -20.49 -9.36 -0.90
CA LYS A 19 -19.79 -9.86 -2.10
C LYS A 19 -18.77 -8.89 -2.68
N LYS A 20 -18.82 -7.61 -2.28
CA LYS A 20 -17.96 -6.52 -2.78
C LYS A 20 -16.77 -6.25 -1.85
N GLY A 21 -15.74 -5.62 -2.41
CA GLY A 21 -14.68 -4.96 -1.66
C GLY A 21 -14.83 -3.43 -1.71
N GLN A 22 -13.77 -2.72 -1.37
CA GLN A 22 -13.71 -1.24 -1.44
C GLN A 22 -13.70 -0.73 -2.89
N ASN A 23 -13.12 -1.48 -3.83
CA ASN A 23 -13.19 -1.16 -5.25
C ASN A 23 -14.50 -1.67 -5.84
N LEU A 24 -15.48 -0.78 -5.98
CA LEU A 24 -16.83 -1.10 -6.46
C LEU A 24 -16.92 -1.43 -7.97
N ARG A 25 -15.80 -1.45 -8.69
CA ARG A 25 -15.74 -2.03 -10.03
C ARG A 25 -15.98 -3.53 -10.01
N PHE A 26 -15.69 -4.18 -8.86
CA PHE A 26 -15.68 -5.63 -8.74
C PHE A 26 -16.59 -6.14 -7.60
N PRO A 27 -17.27 -7.25 -7.80
CA PRO A 27 -17.51 -7.89 -9.09
C PRO A 27 -18.38 -6.97 -9.97
N ALA A 28 -18.18 -7.01 -11.29
CA ALA A 28 -18.96 -6.16 -12.20
C ALA A 28 -20.43 -6.63 -12.31
N ASN A 29 -20.66 -7.91 -12.08
CA ASN A 29 -21.99 -8.53 -12.09
C ASN A 29 -22.03 -9.78 -11.19
N ASP A 30 -23.22 -10.34 -10.99
CA ASP A 30 -23.41 -11.50 -10.13
C ASP A 30 -22.79 -12.80 -10.66
N ALA A 31 -22.55 -12.91 -11.96
CA ALA A 31 -21.91 -14.10 -12.53
C ALA A 31 -20.42 -14.17 -12.17
N GLU A 32 -19.78 -13.03 -11.96
CA GLU A 32 -18.37 -12.94 -11.55
C GLU A 32 -18.18 -13.10 -10.04
N ALA A 33 -19.22 -12.84 -9.25
CA ALA A 33 -19.16 -12.87 -7.79
C ALA A 33 -18.94 -14.29 -7.26
N ALA A 34 -18.28 -14.39 -6.10
CA ALA A 34 -18.22 -15.62 -5.35
C ALA A 34 -19.63 -16.17 -5.05
N SER A 35 -19.77 -17.49 -4.99
CA SER A 35 -21.06 -18.14 -4.67
C SER A 35 -21.41 -18.02 -3.19
N ARG A 36 -20.43 -17.85 -2.33
CA ARG A 36 -20.58 -17.83 -0.87
C ARG A 36 -19.43 -17.06 -0.21
N ILE A 37 -19.72 -16.52 0.97
CA ILE A 37 -18.75 -15.91 1.85
C ILE A 37 -18.82 -16.67 3.19
N LEU A 38 -17.67 -17.15 3.68
CA LEU A 38 -17.54 -17.75 5.00
C LEU A 38 -16.76 -16.78 5.89
N MET A 39 -17.43 -16.19 6.87
CA MET A 39 -16.80 -15.26 7.81
C MET A 39 -16.31 -16.05 9.02
N CYS A 40 -15.01 -15.99 9.28
CA CYS A 40 -14.33 -16.76 10.32
C CYS A 40 -13.93 -15.81 11.47
N SER A 41 -14.21 -16.23 12.70
CA SER A 41 -13.91 -15.47 13.91
C SER A 41 -12.58 -15.83 14.57
N ASP A 42 -11.96 -16.94 14.12
CA ASP A 42 -10.67 -17.41 14.60
C ASP A 42 -9.97 -18.33 13.56
N ALA A 43 -8.75 -18.77 13.89
CA ALA A 43 -7.95 -19.61 13.02
C ALA A 43 -8.51 -21.03 12.85
N ASP A 44 -9.19 -21.58 13.85
CA ASP A 44 -9.76 -22.93 13.81
C ASP A 44 -10.97 -22.95 12.88
N GLU A 45 -11.87 -21.98 13.00
CA GLU A 45 -12.98 -21.79 12.04
C GLU A 45 -12.47 -21.59 10.61
N ALA A 46 -11.38 -20.80 10.43
CA ALA A 46 -10.77 -20.60 9.12
C ALA A 46 -10.19 -21.91 8.55
N ALA A 47 -9.56 -22.74 9.37
CA ALA A 47 -9.03 -24.05 8.97
C ALA A 47 -10.13 -25.02 8.54
N GLU A 48 -11.20 -25.12 9.34
CA GLU A 48 -12.35 -25.96 9.01
C GLU A 48 -13.08 -25.47 7.73
N ALA A 49 -13.25 -24.15 7.60
CA ALA A 49 -13.86 -23.55 6.42
C ALA A 49 -13.02 -23.81 5.16
N LEU A 50 -11.71 -23.60 5.23
CA LEU A 50 -10.79 -23.90 4.13
C LEU A 50 -10.84 -25.37 3.74
N GLN A 51 -10.79 -26.29 4.72
CA GLN A 51 -10.87 -27.73 4.44
C GLN A 51 -12.18 -28.11 3.72
N ARG A 52 -13.31 -27.58 4.17
CA ARG A 52 -14.61 -27.83 3.50
C ARG A 52 -14.61 -27.31 2.05
N VAL A 53 -14.08 -26.11 1.81
CA VAL A 53 -14.00 -25.51 0.47
C VAL A 53 -13.13 -26.36 -0.44
N VAL A 54 -11.92 -26.74 0.01
CA VAL A 54 -10.98 -27.57 -0.77
C VAL A 54 -11.57 -28.95 -1.04
N SER A 55 -12.16 -29.61 -0.03
CA SER A 55 -12.79 -30.96 -0.20
C SER A 55 -13.99 -30.95 -1.14
N SER A 56 -14.61 -29.78 -1.34
CA SER A 56 -15.71 -29.60 -2.30
C SER A 56 -15.23 -29.25 -3.71
N GLY A 57 -13.92 -29.18 -3.96
CA GLY A 57 -13.34 -28.78 -5.24
C GLY A 57 -13.59 -27.32 -5.60
N LEU A 58 -13.91 -26.47 -4.60
CA LEU A 58 -14.18 -25.05 -4.83
C LEU A 58 -12.90 -24.22 -4.62
N ARG A 59 -12.78 -23.13 -5.36
CA ARG A 59 -11.67 -22.18 -5.21
C ARG A 59 -11.88 -21.29 -3.99
N PRO A 60 -10.95 -21.26 -3.01
CA PRO A 60 -10.96 -20.24 -1.98
C PRO A 60 -10.30 -18.95 -2.45
N THR A 61 -10.84 -17.80 -2.08
CA THR A 61 -10.12 -16.52 -2.02
C THR A 61 -10.15 -15.99 -0.59
N VAL A 62 -9.15 -15.22 -0.19
CA VAL A 62 -9.00 -14.75 1.19
C VAL A 62 -9.24 -13.26 1.26
N ARG A 63 -10.08 -12.82 2.19
CA ARG A 63 -10.36 -11.42 2.46
C ARG A 63 -10.04 -11.05 3.90
N SER A 64 -9.36 -9.93 4.08
CA SER A 64 -9.15 -9.21 5.32
C SER A 64 -10.01 -7.94 5.29
N GLY A 65 -9.44 -6.74 5.14
CA GLY A 65 -10.18 -5.46 5.06
C GLY A 65 -10.86 -5.15 3.72
N GLY A 66 -10.74 -6.01 2.70
CA GLY A 66 -11.43 -5.83 1.41
C GLY A 66 -10.87 -4.74 0.50
N HIS A 67 -9.63 -4.29 0.70
CA HIS A 67 -8.97 -3.22 -0.05
C HIS A 67 -8.16 -3.67 -1.26
N CYS A 68 -8.35 -4.89 -1.77
CA CYS A 68 -7.70 -5.30 -3.02
C CYS A 68 -8.10 -4.35 -4.16
N TYR A 69 -7.11 -3.81 -4.88
CA TYR A 69 -7.34 -2.83 -5.94
C TYR A 69 -7.85 -3.44 -7.24
N GLU A 70 -7.63 -4.74 -7.42
CA GLU A 70 -8.12 -5.51 -8.55
C GLU A 70 -9.16 -6.56 -8.09
N ASP A 71 -9.64 -7.34 -9.01
CA ASP A 71 -10.72 -8.32 -8.83
C ASP A 71 -10.33 -9.60 -8.08
N PHE A 72 -9.08 -9.75 -7.68
CA PHE A 72 -8.44 -11.01 -7.26
C PHE A 72 -9.12 -11.75 -6.11
N VAL A 73 -9.86 -11.04 -5.26
CA VAL A 73 -10.55 -11.60 -4.11
C VAL A 73 -12.04 -11.83 -4.40
N VAL A 74 -12.70 -10.84 -4.99
CA VAL A 74 -14.17 -10.82 -5.11
C VAL A 74 -14.69 -11.46 -6.40
N ASN A 75 -13.90 -11.46 -7.48
CA ASN A 75 -14.21 -12.22 -8.70
C ASN A 75 -13.78 -13.68 -8.51
N ASN A 76 -14.71 -14.47 -8.02
CA ASN A 76 -14.50 -15.88 -7.74
C ASN A 76 -15.74 -16.70 -8.11
N PRO A 77 -16.12 -16.73 -9.42
CA PRO A 77 -17.31 -17.42 -9.85
C PRO A 77 -17.28 -18.90 -9.42
N HIS A 78 -18.37 -19.34 -8.81
CA HIS A 78 -18.53 -20.67 -8.19
C HIS A 78 -17.63 -20.95 -6.98
N GLY A 79 -16.70 -20.09 -6.63
CA GLY A 79 -15.81 -20.25 -5.47
C GLY A 79 -16.35 -19.58 -4.20
N VAL A 80 -15.52 -19.55 -3.18
CA VAL A 80 -15.86 -19.09 -1.82
C VAL A 80 -14.86 -18.05 -1.34
N ILE A 81 -15.34 -16.93 -0.79
CA ILE A 81 -14.51 -15.98 -0.04
C ILE A 81 -14.40 -16.45 1.41
N LEU A 82 -13.19 -16.67 1.89
CA LEU A 82 -12.89 -16.83 3.31
C LEU A 82 -12.56 -15.45 3.88
N ASP A 83 -13.48 -14.92 4.69
CA ASP A 83 -13.39 -13.60 5.26
C ASP A 83 -12.94 -13.66 6.71
N LEU A 84 -11.82 -13.04 7.02
CA LEU A 84 -11.19 -13.06 8.34
C LEU A 84 -11.54 -11.83 9.19
N SER A 85 -12.39 -10.93 8.70
CA SER A 85 -12.65 -9.63 9.35
C SER A 85 -13.29 -9.71 10.73
N LEU A 86 -13.79 -10.90 11.14
CA LEU A 86 -14.30 -11.11 12.49
C LEU A 86 -13.19 -11.44 13.51
N ASP A 87 -11.98 -11.90 13.09
CA ASP A 87 -10.82 -12.01 13.96
C ASP A 87 -10.00 -10.70 13.88
N ASN A 88 -10.34 -9.75 14.72
CA ASN A 88 -9.66 -8.46 14.83
C ASN A 88 -8.69 -8.40 16.02
N THR A 89 -8.23 -9.53 16.50
CA THR A 89 -7.40 -9.65 17.71
C THR A 89 -6.04 -8.94 17.54
N VAL A 90 -5.71 -8.11 18.51
CA VAL A 90 -4.38 -7.48 18.70
C VAL A 90 -4.01 -7.65 20.16
N ASP A 91 -3.14 -8.61 20.47
CA ASP A 91 -2.80 -9.00 21.84
C ASP A 91 -1.31 -9.36 22.00
N ALA A 92 -0.95 -9.74 23.21
CA ALA A 92 0.35 -10.34 23.53
C ALA A 92 0.14 -11.77 24.02
N GLU A 93 1.04 -12.68 23.66
CA GLU A 93 1.05 -14.02 24.23
C GLU A 93 1.30 -14.01 25.76
N PRO A 94 0.96 -15.08 26.46
CA PRO A 94 1.29 -15.21 27.88
C PRO A 94 2.79 -14.94 28.12
N GLY A 95 3.08 -13.99 29.01
CA GLY A 95 4.46 -13.48 29.21
C GLY A 95 4.75 -12.15 28.53
N GLY A 96 3.80 -11.57 27.78
CA GLY A 96 3.89 -10.23 27.21
C GLY A 96 4.51 -10.17 25.82
N ARG A 97 5.09 -11.26 25.32
CA ARG A 97 5.70 -11.37 23.98
C ARG A 97 5.64 -12.81 23.45
N PRO A 98 5.62 -13.01 22.10
CA PRO A 98 5.47 -12.00 21.06
C PRO A 98 4.11 -11.33 21.06
N LEU A 99 4.02 -10.16 20.40
CA LEU A 99 2.73 -9.55 20.06
C LEU A 99 2.13 -10.28 18.86
N ARG A 100 0.81 -10.50 18.89
CA ARG A 100 0.04 -11.12 17.81
C ARG A 100 -0.92 -10.10 17.21
N ILE A 101 -0.92 -10.02 15.89
CA ILE A 101 -1.90 -9.24 15.10
C ILE A 101 -2.63 -10.21 14.17
N ALA A 102 -3.92 -10.41 14.37
CA ALA A 102 -4.74 -11.22 13.50
C ALA A 102 -4.87 -10.59 12.11
N SER A 103 -4.94 -11.42 11.07
CA SER A 103 -5.02 -10.94 9.69
C SER A 103 -6.29 -10.14 9.40
N GLY A 104 -7.38 -10.38 10.14
CA GLY A 104 -8.64 -9.63 10.01
C GLY A 104 -8.63 -8.26 10.67
N ALA A 105 -7.69 -7.98 11.60
CA ALA A 105 -7.58 -6.69 12.26
C ALA A 105 -7.32 -5.56 11.24
N VAL A 106 -7.94 -4.39 11.44
CA VAL A 106 -7.76 -3.23 10.58
C VAL A 106 -6.82 -2.21 11.22
N LEU A 107 -6.14 -1.39 10.39
CA LEU A 107 -5.06 -0.50 10.85
C LEU A 107 -5.51 0.46 11.96
N GLY A 108 -6.75 0.98 11.89
CA GLY A 108 -7.28 1.88 12.92
C GLY A 108 -7.35 1.23 14.30
N GLU A 109 -7.77 -0.03 14.38
CA GLU A 109 -7.82 -0.81 15.63
C GLU A 109 -6.41 -1.19 16.10
N ILE A 110 -5.54 -1.58 15.18
CA ILE A 110 -4.14 -1.93 15.48
C ILE A 110 -3.42 -0.75 16.12
N TYR A 111 -3.50 0.46 15.52
CA TYR A 111 -2.86 1.66 16.09
C TYR A 111 -3.38 1.97 17.49
N GLN A 112 -4.70 1.94 17.69
CA GLN A 112 -5.30 2.21 18.99
C GLN A 112 -4.87 1.20 20.04
N THR A 113 -4.90 -0.09 19.71
CA THR A 113 -4.58 -1.17 20.67
C THR A 113 -3.10 -1.17 21.02
N LEU A 114 -2.21 -1.08 20.03
CA LEU A 114 -0.77 -1.06 20.25
C LEU A 114 -0.35 0.16 21.09
N TYR A 115 -0.88 1.34 20.76
CA TYR A 115 -0.56 2.56 21.51
C TYR A 115 -1.07 2.50 22.97
N LYS A 116 -2.37 2.22 23.14
CA LYS A 116 -3.01 2.28 24.47
C LYS A 116 -2.52 1.20 25.42
N ARG A 117 -2.26 -0.01 24.91
CA ARG A 117 -1.85 -1.14 25.77
C ARG A 117 -0.35 -1.25 25.96
N PHE A 118 0.45 -0.86 24.95
CA PHE A 118 1.87 -1.16 24.93
C PHE A 118 2.79 0.05 24.66
N GLY A 119 2.25 1.23 24.31
CA GLY A 119 3.04 2.39 23.90
C GLY A 119 3.79 2.19 22.58
N LEU A 120 3.33 1.26 21.75
CA LEU A 120 3.98 0.81 20.51
C LEU A 120 3.16 1.20 19.29
N THR A 121 3.78 1.06 18.11
CA THR A 121 3.13 1.22 16.81
C THR A 121 3.71 0.25 15.77
N ILE A 122 3.11 0.21 14.58
CA ILE A 122 3.68 -0.40 13.37
C ILE A 122 3.91 0.69 12.32
N PRO A 123 4.95 0.58 11.46
CA PRO A 123 5.18 1.51 10.35
C PRO A 123 4.26 1.18 9.17
N ALA A 124 2.94 1.33 9.34
CA ALA A 124 1.91 0.95 8.37
C ALA A 124 1.14 2.17 7.83
N GLY A 125 0.19 1.94 6.91
CA GLY A 125 -0.56 2.98 6.21
C GLY A 125 -1.58 3.72 7.07
N SER A 126 -2.16 4.80 6.53
CA SER A 126 -3.07 5.71 7.24
C SER A 126 -4.56 5.40 7.03
N CYS A 127 -4.95 4.54 6.10
CA CYS A 127 -6.35 4.19 5.90
C CYS A 127 -6.80 3.14 6.92
N PHE A 128 -7.72 3.52 7.82
CA PHE A 128 -8.11 2.72 8.99
C PHE A 128 -8.79 1.39 8.67
N SER A 129 -9.54 1.32 7.57
CA SER A 129 -10.25 0.11 7.17
C SER A 129 -9.36 -0.91 6.41
N VAL A 130 -8.10 -0.58 6.14
CA VAL A 130 -7.17 -1.53 5.51
C VAL A 130 -6.83 -2.64 6.49
N GLY A 131 -7.02 -3.88 6.06
CA GLY A 131 -6.78 -5.05 6.88
C GLY A 131 -5.31 -5.49 6.90
N ALA A 132 -4.88 -5.97 8.06
CA ALA A 132 -3.51 -6.43 8.31
C ALA A 132 -3.07 -7.51 7.31
N GLY A 133 -3.94 -8.48 7.01
CA GLY A 133 -3.62 -9.63 6.17
C GLY A 133 -3.04 -9.24 4.81
N GLY A 134 -3.73 -8.38 4.05
CA GLY A 134 -3.23 -7.90 2.76
C GLY A 134 -2.09 -6.90 2.92
N HIS A 135 -2.22 -5.95 3.84
CA HIS A 135 -1.27 -4.86 4.00
C HIS A 135 0.13 -5.33 4.40
N ILE A 136 0.21 -6.16 5.44
CA ILE A 136 1.48 -6.63 5.99
C ILE A 136 2.16 -7.64 5.06
N SER A 137 1.38 -8.56 4.47
CA SER A 137 1.94 -9.58 3.56
C SER A 137 2.56 -9.00 2.28
N GLY A 138 2.14 -7.80 1.86
CA GLY A 138 2.75 -7.09 0.72
C GLY A 138 3.79 -6.03 1.11
N GLY A 139 4.27 -6.05 2.38
CA GLY A 139 5.32 -5.16 2.89
C GLY A 139 4.84 -4.26 4.03
N GLY A 140 3.74 -3.52 3.85
CA GLY A 140 3.23 -2.58 4.84
C GLY A 140 4.06 -1.29 4.89
N TYR A 141 3.61 -0.27 4.17
CA TYR A 141 4.24 1.05 4.08
C TYR A 141 3.34 2.16 4.62
N GLY A 142 3.92 3.13 5.30
CA GLY A 142 3.21 4.30 5.82
C GLY A 142 4.13 5.39 6.36
N LEU A 143 3.55 6.32 7.14
CA LEU A 143 4.18 7.57 7.53
C LEU A 143 5.46 7.42 8.37
N LEU A 144 5.59 6.32 9.09
CA LEU A 144 6.77 6.04 9.93
C LEU A 144 7.76 5.07 9.24
N SER A 145 7.51 4.66 8.00
CA SER A 145 8.34 3.63 7.36
C SER A 145 9.76 4.13 7.02
N ARG A 146 9.94 5.40 6.70
CA ARG A 146 11.27 5.97 6.51
C ARG A 146 12.11 5.90 7.80
N LEU A 147 11.48 6.04 8.97
CA LEU A 147 12.14 6.00 10.26
C LEU A 147 12.39 4.56 10.75
N HIS A 148 11.47 3.63 10.47
CA HIS A 148 11.45 2.30 11.10
C HIS A 148 11.52 1.12 10.12
N GLY A 149 11.59 1.34 8.80
CA GLY A 149 11.46 0.28 7.80
C GLY A 149 10.00 -0.07 7.50
N LEU A 150 9.79 -1.15 6.76
CA LEU A 150 8.44 -1.66 6.43
C LEU A 150 7.89 -2.51 7.59
N THR A 151 6.56 -2.66 7.66
CA THR A 151 5.95 -3.50 8.69
C THR A 151 6.43 -4.95 8.61
N CYS A 152 6.64 -5.48 7.41
CA CYS A 152 7.14 -6.85 7.21
C CYS A 152 8.57 -7.07 7.74
N ASP A 153 9.36 -6.02 7.94
CA ASP A 153 10.71 -6.10 8.50
C ASP A 153 10.71 -6.51 9.98
N TRP A 154 9.58 -6.33 10.66
CA TRP A 154 9.40 -6.59 12.08
C TRP A 154 8.76 -7.95 12.40
N ILE A 155 8.24 -8.65 11.38
CA ILE A 155 7.62 -9.97 11.56
C ILE A 155 8.69 -10.97 12.02
N THR A 156 8.40 -11.69 13.12
CA THR A 156 9.26 -12.78 13.63
C THR A 156 8.67 -14.16 13.39
N ALA A 157 7.34 -14.27 13.32
CA ALA A 157 6.66 -15.49 12.91
C ALA A 157 5.31 -15.20 12.26
N VAL A 158 4.77 -16.20 11.56
CA VAL A 158 3.45 -16.12 10.90
C VAL A 158 2.71 -17.42 11.19
N ASP A 159 1.43 -17.33 11.52
CA ASP A 159 0.53 -18.49 11.55
C ASP A 159 -0.20 -18.55 10.19
N ILE A 160 -0.09 -19.66 9.47
CA ILE A 160 -0.60 -19.82 8.10
C ILE A 160 -1.23 -21.19 7.90
N LEU A 161 -2.37 -21.21 7.22
CA LEU A 161 -3.03 -22.43 6.74
C LEU A 161 -2.58 -22.71 5.31
N THR A 162 -1.90 -23.83 5.09
CA THR A 162 -1.50 -24.31 3.76
C THR A 162 -2.32 -25.52 3.36
N VAL A 163 -2.28 -25.91 2.09
CA VAL A 163 -2.95 -27.12 1.59
C VAL A 163 -1.92 -28.01 0.94
N ASN A 164 -1.74 -29.22 1.50
CA ASN A 164 -0.78 -30.18 0.97
C ASN A 164 -1.25 -30.82 -0.34
N GLN A 165 -0.40 -31.65 -0.93
CA GLN A 165 -0.68 -32.32 -2.21
C GLN A 165 -1.93 -33.21 -2.15
N GLN A 166 -2.27 -33.75 -0.98
CA GLN A 166 -3.45 -34.59 -0.76
C GLN A 166 -4.73 -33.79 -0.51
N GLY A 167 -4.67 -32.44 -0.55
CA GLY A 167 -5.81 -31.57 -0.28
C GLY A 167 -6.14 -31.40 1.20
N SER A 168 -5.22 -31.77 2.09
CA SER A 168 -5.41 -31.59 3.54
C SER A 168 -4.87 -30.25 3.99
N VAL A 169 -5.65 -29.51 4.77
CA VAL A 169 -5.24 -28.26 5.40
C VAL A 169 -4.24 -28.53 6.51
N GLN A 170 -3.18 -27.76 6.53
CA GLN A 170 -2.14 -27.80 7.57
C GLN A 170 -2.04 -26.44 8.24
N ASN A 171 -2.13 -26.40 9.56
CA ASN A 171 -1.90 -25.19 10.35
C ASN A 171 -0.43 -25.14 10.75
N LEU A 172 0.30 -24.17 10.19
CA LEU A 172 1.74 -24.02 10.38
C LEU A 172 2.03 -22.72 11.13
N ARG A 173 2.88 -22.80 12.15
CA ARG A 173 3.63 -21.65 12.66
C ARG A 173 4.99 -21.64 11.98
N VAL A 174 5.25 -20.59 11.21
CA VAL A 174 6.50 -20.42 10.48
C VAL A 174 7.35 -19.35 11.14
N ASP A 175 8.62 -19.65 11.38
CA ASP A 175 9.59 -18.80 12.04
C ASP A 175 11.01 -19.08 11.48
N PRO A 176 12.07 -18.37 11.92
CA PRO A 176 13.43 -18.59 11.40
C PRO A 176 13.99 -20.02 11.58
N SER A 177 13.46 -20.78 12.53
CA SER A 177 13.88 -22.16 12.82
C SER A 177 12.97 -23.19 12.14
N ASN A 178 11.74 -22.78 11.78
CA ASN A 178 10.70 -23.67 11.28
C ASN A 178 10.07 -23.06 10.01
N HIS A 179 10.34 -23.62 8.86
CA HIS A 179 9.92 -23.14 7.54
C HIS A 179 10.43 -21.72 7.19
N PRO A 180 11.76 -21.44 7.30
CA PRO A 180 12.31 -20.10 7.08
C PRO A 180 12.09 -19.56 5.66
N ASP A 181 11.99 -20.44 4.67
CA ASP A 181 11.69 -20.10 3.29
C ASP A 181 10.25 -19.53 3.16
N LEU A 182 9.27 -20.17 3.82
CA LEU A 182 7.89 -19.67 3.83
C LEU A 182 7.76 -18.38 4.64
N LEU A 183 8.50 -18.25 5.76
CA LEU A 183 8.53 -16.99 6.52
C LEU A 183 9.00 -15.84 5.63
N ARG A 184 10.12 -16.01 4.92
CA ARG A 184 10.64 -15.00 4.00
C ARG A 184 9.60 -14.65 2.92
N ALA A 185 8.92 -15.62 2.36
CA ALA A 185 7.87 -15.41 1.36
C ALA A 185 6.69 -14.63 1.94
N CYS A 186 6.23 -14.91 3.16
CA CYS A 186 5.15 -14.17 3.83
C CYS A 186 5.55 -12.73 4.23
N ARG A 187 6.83 -12.38 4.21
CA ARG A 187 7.36 -11.06 4.55
C ARG A 187 7.53 -10.19 3.31
N GLY A 188 6.42 -9.97 2.55
CA GLY A 188 6.38 -8.98 1.47
C GLY A 188 6.04 -9.48 0.07
N ALA A 189 5.87 -10.79 -0.18
CA ALA A 189 5.54 -11.29 -1.52
C ALA A 189 4.06 -11.11 -1.93
N GLY A 190 3.24 -10.56 -1.06
CA GLY A 190 1.80 -10.38 -1.29
C GLY A 190 0.95 -11.53 -0.72
N GLY A 191 -0.27 -11.19 -0.32
CA GLY A 191 -1.23 -12.14 0.24
C GLY A 191 -1.83 -13.10 -0.79
N GLY A 192 -2.35 -14.24 -0.32
CA GLY A 192 -3.09 -15.20 -1.16
C GLY A 192 -2.23 -15.96 -2.17
N ASN A 193 -0.93 -16.14 -1.90
CA ASN A 193 -0.02 -16.89 -2.75
C ASN A 193 0.32 -18.29 -2.23
N PHE A 194 0.58 -18.43 -0.93
CA PHE A 194 1.13 -19.66 -0.35
C PHE A 194 0.15 -20.37 0.60
N GLY A 195 -0.89 -19.67 1.00
CA GLY A 195 -1.85 -20.10 1.99
C GLY A 195 -2.69 -18.94 2.51
N LEU A 196 -3.49 -19.22 3.54
CA LEU A 196 -4.28 -18.26 4.29
C LEU A 196 -3.53 -17.91 5.58
N ILE A 197 -2.96 -16.69 5.65
CA ILE A 197 -2.33 -16.19 6.88
C ILE A 197 -3.42 -15.83 7.88
N THR A 198 -3.36 -16.41 9.08
CA THR A 198 -4.31 -16.12 10.16
C THR A 198 -3.79 -15.05 11.11
N SER A 199 -2.47 -14.98 11.34
CA SER A 199 -1.88 -13.92 12.17
C SER A 199 -0.39 -13.69 11.90
N PHE A 200 0.07 -12.51 12.27
CA PHE A 200 1.49 -12.12 12.28
C PHE A 200 1.97 -11.95 13.73
N ARG A 201 3.25 -12.26 13.97
CA ARG A 201 3.87 -12.16 15.29
C ARG A 201 5.09 -11.28 15.27
N PHE A 202 5.30 -10.55 16.37
CA PHE A 202 6.32 -9.52 16.50
C PHE A 202 6.96 -9.62 17.88
N ASP A 203 8.24 -9.97 17.96
CA ASP A 203 8.97 -9.97 19.24
C ASP A 203 9.18 -8.57 19.74
N THR A 204 9.38 -7.62 18.81
CA THR A 204 9.52 -6.19 19.09
C THR A 204 8.75 -5.39 18.05
N LEU A 205 8.31 -4.19 18.43
CA LEU A 205 7.75 -3.17 17.53
C LEU A 205 8.31 -1.80 17.92
N PRO A 206 8.31 -0.82 17.02
CA PRO A 206 8.74 0.54 17.34
C PRO A 206 7.90 1.15 18.48
N THR A 207 8.56 1.90 19.36
CA THR A 207 7.85 2.81 20.26
C THR A 207 7.11 3.87 19.44
N ALA A 208 5.86 4.12 19.75
CA ALA A 208 5.10 5.19 19.11
C ALA A 208 5.73 6.56 19.43
N PRO A 209 5.85 7.48 18.45
CA PRO A 209 6.31 8.82 18.73
C PRO A 209 5.42 9.51 19.78
N ARG A 210 6.01 10.34 20.61
CA ARG A 210 5.25 11.17 21.56
C ARG A 210 4.52 12.29 20.86
N GLU A 211 5.20 12.92 19.91
CA GLU A 211 4.74 14.12 19.23
C GLU A 211 5.17 14.09 17.77
N VAL A 212 4.35 14.68 16.93
CA VAL A 212 4.67 14.96 15.52
C VAL A 212 4.38 16.42 15.19
N ALA A 213 5.12 16.95 14.22
CA ALA A 213 4.83 18.21 13.57
C ALA A 213 4.21 17.94 12.19
N GLU A 214 3.18 18.68 11.86
CA GLU A 214 2.52 18.63 10.55
C GLU A 214 2.49 20.02 9.93
N ALA A 215 2.79 20.10 8.64
CA ALA A 215 2.74 21.32 7.88
C ALA A 215 2.39 21.03 6.43
N SER A 216 1.81 22.00 5.74
CA SER A 216 1.52 21.88 4.31
C SER A 216 1.64 23.22 3.59
N ILE A 217 2.01 23.13 2.31
CA ILE A 217 1.98 24.22 1.36
C ILE A 217 1.25 23.78 0.10
N SER A 218 0.79 24.73 -0.68
CA SER A 218 0.14 24.42 -1.96
C SER A 218 0.47 25.46 -3.03
N PHE A 219 0.30 25.06 -4.30
CA PHE A 219 0.57 25.85 -5.49
C PHE A 219 -0.65 25.78 -6.40
N PRO A 220 -1.30 26.93 -6.71
CA PRO A 220 -2.39 26.95 -7.69
C PRO A 220 -1.83 26.73 -9.10
N TRP A 221 -2.55 25.95 -9.93
CA TRP A 221 -2.14 25.71 -11.31
C TRP A 221 -1.97 27.00 -12.12
N SER A 222 -2.73 28.05 -11.79
CA SER A 222 -2.62 29.37 -12.44
C SER A 222 -1.26 30.07 -12.24
N SER A 223 -0.47 29.60 -11.28
CA SER A 223 0.89 30.12 -11.02
C SER A 223 2.00 29.29 -11.66
N LEU A 224 1.66 28.22 -12.38
CA LEU A 224 2.61 27.23 -12.87
C LEU A 224 2.52 27.09 -14.40
N ASP A 225 3.58 27.42 -15.10
CA ASP A 225 3.84 26.92 -16.44
C ASP A 225 4.57 25.58 -16.39
N GLU A 226 4.77 24.93 -17.54
CA GLU A 226 5.43 23.61 -17.62
C GLU A 226 6.85 23.63 -17.03
N VAL A 227 7.60 24.73 -17.26
CA VAL A 227 8.98 24.86 -16.76
C VAL A 227 9.01 24.98 -15.24
N THR A 228 8.13 25.81 -14.69
CA THR A 228 8.00 26.01 -13.24
C THR A 228 7.49 24.74 -12.56
N PHE A 229 6.52 24.06 -13.16
CA PHE A 229 6.04 22.77 -12.69
C PHE A 229 7.16 21.71 -12.68
N SER A 230 7.96 21.60 -13.74
CA SER A 230 9.09 20.68 -13.80
C SER A 230 10.11 20.95 -12.69
N LYS A 231 10.43 22.22 -12.44
CA LYS A 231 11.31 22.61 -11.32
C LYS A 231 10.72 22.28 -9.96
N LEU A 232 9.40 22.45 -9.79
CA LEU A 232 8.70 22.10 -8.56
C LEU A 232 8.80 20.60 -8.24
N LEU A 233 8.56 19.74 -9.24
CA LEU A 233 8.73 18.29 -9.09
C LEU A 233 10.19 17.92 -8.81
N ALA A 234 11.13 18.51 -9.54
CA ALA A 234 12.55 18.28 -9.34
C ALA A 234 12.98 18.66 -7.91
N THR A 235 12.48 19.78 -7.37
CA THR A 235 12.80 20.23 -6.00
C THR A 235 12.40 19.17 -4.95
N PHE A 236 11.22 18.55 -5.09
CA PHE A 236 10.81 17.47 -4.18
C PHE A 236 11.69 16.23 -4.36
N GLY A 237 11.92 15.80 -5.60
CA GLY A 237 12.72 14.62 -5.91
C GLY A 237 14.19 14.78 -5.50
N GLU A 238 14.79 15.92 -5.77
CA GLU A 238 16.18 16.23 -5.39
C GLU A 238 16.38 16.25 -3.86
N TYR A 239 15.39 16.74 -3.10
CA TYR A 239 15.43 16.60 -1.65
C TYR A 239 15.48 15.13 -1.22
N CYS A 240 14.60 14.31 -1.77
CA CYS A 240 14.57 12.87 -1.47
C CYS A 240 15.87 12.17 -1.90
N GLU A 241 16.49 12.60 -3.01
CA GLU A 241 17.72 12.02 -3.54
C GLU A 241 18.96 12.43 -2.72
N THR A 242 19.07 13.69 -2.33
CA THR A 242 20.27 14.25 -1.70
C THR A 242 20.21 14.21 -0.18
N ARG A 243 19.12 14.73 0.41
CA ARG A 243 18.95 14.85 1.87
C ARG A 243 18.17 13.69 2.48
N GLY A 244 17.27 13.10 1.70
CA GLY A 244 16.36 12.06 2.19
C GLY A 244 17.04 10.80 2.71
N GLN A 245 18.34 10.62 2.45
CA GLN A 245 19.13 9.48 2.94
C GLN A 245 19.85 9.78 4.27
N ASP A 246 19.92 11.04 4.68
CA ASP A 246 20.54 11.42 5.96
C ASP A 246 19.63 11.04 7.14
N ARG A 247 20.22 10.43 8.16
CA ARG A 247 19.47 9.82 9.25
C ARG A 247 18.56 10.80 10.01
N GLU A 248 18.96 12.04 10.16
CA GLU A 248 18.13 13.07 10.81
C GLU A 248 16.84 13.40 10.04
N THR A 249 16.78 13.09 8.71
CA THR A 249 15.60 13.31 7.88
C THR A 249 14.64 12.11 7.85
N TRP A 250 15.00 10.98 8.43
CA TRP A 250 14.19 9.76 8.31
C TRP A 250 12.80 9.88 8.93
N GLY A 251 12.64 10.74 9.93
CA GLY A 251 11.33 11.03 10.52
C GLY A 251 10.45 11.98 9.70
N LEU A 252 10.95 12.51 8.56
CA LEU A 252 10.17 13.34 7.64
C LEU A 252 9.47 12.44 6.61
N PHE A 253 8.16 12.33 6.71
CA PHE A 253 7.30 11.79 5.66
C PHE A 253 6.74 12.94 4.85
N GLY A 254 7.24 13.12 3.63
CA GLY A 254 6.74 14.12 2.68
C GLY A 254 5.83 13.47 1.65
N LEU A 255 4.74 14.15 1.34
CA LEU A 255 3.76 13.75 0.34
C LEU A 255 3.48 14.94 -0.57
N MET A 256 3.67 14.77 -1.89
CA MET A 256 3.18 15.72 -2.89
C MET A 256 1.96 15.13 -3.57
N SER A 257 0.89 15.91 -3.71
CA SER A 257 -0.34 15.54 -4.40
C SER A 257 -0.58 16.46 -5.60
N ILE A 258 -0.80 15.86 -6.77
CA ILE A 258 -1.06 16.57 -8.02
C ILE A 258 -2.47 16.18 -8.48
N GLY A 259 -3.42 17.07 -8.22
CA GLY A 259 -4.79 16.96 -8.73
C GLY A 259 -4.93 17.71 -10.05
N PRO A 260 -6.01 17.47 -10.84
CA PRO A 260 -6.21 18.14 -12.12
C PRO A 260 -6.46 19.64 -11.97
N ALA A 261 -6.01 20.41 -12.95
CA ALA A 261 -6.30 21.86 -13.04
C ALA A 261 -7.79 22.13 -13.17
N ASN A 262 -8.50 21.28 -13.91
CA ASN A 262 -9.94 21.38 -14.15
C ASN A 262 -10.72 20.38 -13.26
N GLY A 263 -11.64 20.88 -12.45
CA GLY A 263 -12.59 20.01 -11.72
C GLY A 263 -12.17 19.55 -10.32
N GLY A 264 -11.29 20.25 -9.66
CA GLY A 264 -10.90 20.01 -8.27
C GLY A 264 -10.47 21.30 -7.58
N ALA A 265 -9.72 21.18 -6.48
CA ALA A 265 -9.15 22.36 -5.81
C ALA A 265 -8.12 23.12 -6.69
N GLY A 266 -7.82 22.62 -7.91
CA GLY A 266 -6.93 23.26 -8.87
C GLY A 266 -5.52 23.53 -8.33
N ARG A 267 -4.99 22.61 -7.49
CA ARG A 267 -3.76 22.83 -6.73
C ARG A 267 -2.85 21.62 -6.72
N ILE A 268 -1.57 21.90 -6.53
CA ILE A 268 -0.57 20.93 -6.14
C ILE A 268 -0.30 21.15 -4.66
N GLY A 269 -0.43 20.10 -3.85
CA GLY A 269 -0.18 20.13 -2.41
C GLY A 269 1.14 19.46 -2.06
N VAL A 270 1.86 20.01 -1.07
CA VAL A 270 3.00 19.35 -0.42
C VAL A 270 2.73 19.35 1.08
N GLY A 271 2.51 18.16 1.64
CA GLY A 271 2.28 17.94 3.07
C GLY A 271 3.41 17.15 3.70
N VAL A 272 3.63 17.36 4.98
CA VAL A 272 4.65 16.66 5.77
C VAL A 272 4.09 16.29 7.12
N GLN A 273 4.38 15.04 7.57
CA GLN A 273 4.43 14.66 8.97
C GLN A 273 5.89 14.45 9.35
N PHE A 274 6.30 15.01 10.47
CA PHE A 274 7.68 14.93 10.94
C PHE A 274 7.77 14.60 12.44
N CYS A 275 8.72 13.73 12.79
CA CYS A 275 9.25 13.63 14.14
C CYS A 275 10.76 13.42 14.10
N ASN A 276 11.44 13.82 15.17
CA ASN A 276 12.85 13.50 15.36
C ASN A 276 13.04 11.98 15.58
N PRO A 277 14.23 11.43 15.40
CA PRO A 277 14.50 10.00 15.62
C PRO A 277 14.20 9.50 17.05
N ASP A 278 14.13 10.40 18.03
CA ASP A 278 13.74 10.12 19.42
C ASP A 278 12.23 10.12 19.65
N GLY A 279 11.43 10.32 18.61
CA GLY A 279 9.97 10.36 18.67
C GLY A 279 9.39 11.67 19.23
N THR A 280 10.16 12.76 19.23
CA THR A 280 9.68 14.12 19.59
C THR A 280 9.58 15.00 18.34
N ALA A 281 8.99 16.20 18.49
CA ALA A 281 9.04 17.27 17.49
C ALA A 281 9.72 18.52 18.08
N SER A 282 10.76 18.32 18.89
CA SER A 282 11.46 19.40 19.61
C SER A 282 12.35 20.24 18.70
N ASP A 283 13.02 19.63 17.72
CA ASP A 283 13.82 20.30 16.70
C ASP A 283 13.13 20.20 15.33
N LEU A 284 12.77 21.33 14.74
CA LEU A 284 12.11 21.45 13.46
C LEU A 284 13.04 21.89 12.33
N SER A 285 14.36 21.90 12.53
CA SER A 285 15.33 22.37 11.55
C SER A 285 15.20 21.64 10.20
N VAL A 286 15.03 20.32 10.22
CA VAL A 286 14.80 19.48 9.04
C VAL A 286 13.51 19.88 8.31
N LEU A 287 12.43 20.17 9.04
CA LEU A 287 11.15 20.56 8.49
C LEU A 287 11.25 21.95 7.82
N HIS A 288 11.91 22.90 8.49
CA HIS A 288 12.16 24.23 7.94
C HIS A 288 13.07 24.18 6.68
N GLU A 289 14.14 23.37 6.72
CA GLU A 289 15.01 23.16 5.54
C GLU A 289 14.22 22.61 4.34
N PHE A 290 13.37 21.61 4.58
CA PHE A 290 12.54 21.03 3.52
C PHE A 290 11.66 22.10 2.85
N PHE A 291 10.88 22.83 3.63
CA PHE A 291 9.95 23.82 3.07
C PHE A 291 10.65 25.06 2.47
N ALA A 292 11.83 25.44 2.99
CA ALA A 292 12.60 26.57 2.45
C ALA A 292 12.97 26.36 0.96
N ARG A 293 13.12 25.10 0.50
CA ARG A 293 13.41 24.79 -0.90
C ARG A 293 12.28 25.19 -1.86
N PHE A 294 11.05 25.30 -1.34
CA PHE A 294 9.88 25.66 -2.13
C PHE A 294 9.58 27.15 -2.13
N ALA A 295 10.32 27.97 -1.38
CA ALA A 295 10.05 29.41 -1.22
C ALA A 295 10.03 30.18 -2.56
N ALA A 296 10.91 29.80 -3.51
CA ALA A 296 11.00 30.45 -4.84
C ALA A 296 9.73 30.25 -5.71
N PHE A 297 8.85 29.32 -5.37
CA PHE A 297 7.60 29.04 -6.09
C PHE A 297 6.40 29.79 -5.51
N ASN A 298 6.60 30.72 -4.57
CA ASN A 298 5.54 31.47 -3.90
C ASN A 298 4.40 30.58 -3.35
N PRO A 299 4.70 29.65 -2.42
CA PRO A 299 3.70 28.73 -1.89
C PRO A 299 2.60 29.47 -1.10
N VAL A 300 1.42 28.86 -1.10
CA VAL A 300 0.35 29.18 -0.14
C VAL A 300 0.50 28.27 1.05
N TYR A 301 0.64 28.81 2.27
CA TYR A 301 0.87 28.07 3.49
C TYR A 301 -0.43 27.60 4.14
N GLY A 302 -0.43 26.37 4.70
CA GLY A 302 -1.55 25.78 5.39
C GLY A 302 -2.70 25.34 4.48
N SER A 303 -3.76 24.85 5.08
CA SER A 303 -4.98 24.42 4.40
C SER A 303 -5.92 25.60 4.02
N GLN A 304 -5.63 26.82 4.46
CA GLN A 304 -6.51 27.95 4.28
C GLN A 304 -6.46 28.55 2.89
N GLN A 305 -7.63 28.77 2.32
CA GLN A 305 -7.87 29.27 0.97
C GLN A 305 -7.73 30.79 0.84
N SER A 306 -6.87 31.44 1.62
CA SER A 306 -6.69 32.88 1.49
C SER A 306 -5.71 33.18 0.36
N PRO A 307 -6.15 33.74 -0.80
CA PRO A 307 -5.23 34.19 -1.82
C PRO A 307 -4.33 35.29 -1.27
N GLY A 308 -3.02 35.11 -1.33
CA GLY A 308 -2.05 36.17 -1.04
C GLY A 308 -1.18 36.01 0.20
N ALA A 309 -1.34 34.97 1.01
CA ALA A 309 -0.43 34.73 2.14
C ALA A 309 0.81 33.93 1.69
N HIS A 310 1.77 34.60 1.06
CA HIS A 310 3.09 34.04 0.72
C HIS A 310 4.08 34.07 1.89
N THR A 311 3.66 34.61 3.03
CA THR A 311 4.45 34.59 4.27
C THR A 311 3.84 33.53 5.19
N PRO A 312 4.65 32.60 5.74
CA PRO A 312 4.13 31.59 6.63
C PRO A 312 3.52 32.26 7.89
N PRO A 313 2.28 31.92 8.27
CA PRO A 313 1.73 32.31 9.57
C PRO A 313 2.61 31.77 10.70
N ALA A 314 2.57 32.40 11.87
CA ALA A 314 3.38 31.96 13.02
C ALA A 314 3.07 30.52 13.47
N ASP A 315 1.86 30.06 13.21
CA ASP A 315 1.29 28.77 13.60
C ASP A 315 1.07 27.79 12.44
N TRP A 316 1.71 28.01 11.29
CA TRP A 316 1.53 27.15 10.11
C TRP A 316 2.06 25.71 10.28
N ILE A 317 2.95 25.48 11.25
CA ILE A 317 3.41 24.17 11.68
C ILE A 317 2.63 23.77 12.94
N GLY A 318 1.73 22.82 12.79
CA GLY A 318 0.98 22.24 13.90
C GLY A 318 1.80 21.19 14.63
N ARG A 319 1.81 21.22 15.95
CA ARG A 319 2.37 20.15 16.80
C ARG A 319 1.26 19.48 17.58
N ARG A 320 1.26 18.15 17.62
CA ARG A 320 0.31 17.39 18.44
C ARG A 320 0.86 16.01 18.79
N SER A 321 0.21 15.32 19.71
CA SER A 321 0.57 13.93 20.00
C SER A 321 0.48 13.11 18.70
N TRP A 322 1.40 12.16 18.52
CA TRP A 322 1.35 11.26 17.38
C TRP A 322 0.02 10.49 17.32
N PHE A 323 -0.52 10.11 18.46
CA PHE A 323 -1.77 9.39 18.53
C PHE A 323 -2.95 10.21 17.98
N ASP A 324 -3.05 11.48 18.36
CA ASP A 324 -4.10 12.38 17.86
C ASP A 324 -3.89 12.70 16.37
N ALA A 325 -2.63 12.85 15.92
CA ALA A 325 -2.30 13.04 14.51
C ALA A 325 -2.72 11.82 13.68
N THR A 326 -2.39 10.62 14.13
CA THR A 326 -2.72 9.37 13.45
C THR A 326 -4.23 9.17 13.39
N LEU A 327 -4.96 9.33 14.51
CA LEU A 327 -6.41 9.15 14.53
C LEU A 327 -7.17 10.29 13.84
N GLY A 328 -6.63 11.51 13.84
CA GLY A 328 -7.23 12.67 13.17
C GLY A 328 -6.91 12.74 11.67
N GLY A 329 -5.76 12.20 11.24
CA GLY A 329 -5.31 12.22 9.85
C GLY A 329 -5.72 10.98 9.03
N GLY A 330 -5.99 9.86 9.70
CA GLY A 330 -6.48 8.64 9.07
C GLY A 330 -7.98 8.70 8.79
N GLY A 331 -8.45 7.84 7.91
CA GLY A 331 -9.87 7.77 7.55
C GLY A 331 -10.34 6.34 7.28
N TRP A 332 -11.64 6.13 7.49
CA TRP A 332 -12.31 4.92 7.03
C TRP A 332 -12.56 5.05 5.53
N GLY A 333 -11.98 4.15 4.73
CA GLY A 333 -12.19 4.14 3.29
C GLY A 333 -13.67 3.99 2.95
N VAL A 334 -14.16 4.79 2.00
CA VAL A 334 -15.49 4.64 1.43
C VAL A 334 -15.35 3.99 0.07
N GLY A 335 -16.08 2.91 -0.16
CA GLY A 335 -16.05 2.20 -1.44
C GLY A 335 -16.39 3.13 -2.62
N SER A 336 -15.60 3.04 -3.67
CA SER A 336 -15.82 3.73 -4.94
C SER A 336 -15.32 2.88 -6.10
N ARG A 337 -15.75 3.18 -7.32
CA ARG A 337 -15.07 2.65 -8.50
C ARG A 337 -13.72 3.33 -8.61
N ALA A 338 -12.66 2.55 -8.83
CA ALA A 338 -11.31 3.11 -8.83
C ALA A 338 -10.35 2.34 -9.73
N LYS A 339 -9.29 3.02 -10.17
CA LYS A 339 -8.09 2.41 -10.76
C LYS A 339 -6.86 3.00 -10.08
N TYR A 340 -5.89 2.14 -9.87
CA TYR A 340 -4.62 2.49 -9.24
C TYR A 340 -3.46 1.96 -10.06
N LYS A 341 -2.36 2.72 -10.08
CA LYS A 341 -1.06 2.30 -10.60
C LYS A 341 0.03 2.82 -9.67
N SER A 342 1.21 2.23 -9.71
CA SER A 342 2.32 2.66 -8.86
C SER A 342 3.66 2.62 -9.55
N ALA A 343 4.62 3.34 -8.99
CA ALA A 343 6.01 3.26 -9.38
C ALA A 343 6.93 3.54 -8.19
N TYR A 344 8.11 2.95 -8.22
CA TYR A 344 9.22 3.30 -7.36
C TYR A 344 10.32 4.00 -8.16
N MET A 345 10.78 5.14 -7.68
CA MET A 345 11.81 5.95 -8.32
C MET A 345 13.09 5.99 -7.47
N LYS A 346 14.22 5.76 -8.12
CA LYS A 346 15.57 5.83 -7.51
C LYS A 346 16.24 7.18 -7.70
N GLN A 347 15.71 8.03 -8.58
CA GLN A 347 16.22 9.35 -8.93
C GLN A 347 15.10 10.34 -9.05
N SER A 348 15.40 11.65 -8.98
CA SER A 348 14.45 12.74 -9.20
C SER A 348 13.87 12.73 -10.61
N PHE A 349 12.81 13.51 -10.83
CA PHE A 349 12.10 13.58 -12.11
C PHE A 349 12.95 14.15 -13.23
N THR A 350 12.81 13.58 -14.42
CA THR A 350 13.30 14.17 -15.68
C THR A 350 12.33 15.22 -16.21
N ALA A 351 12.78 16.07 -17.11
CA ALA A 351 11.91 17.02 -17.80
C ALA A 351 10.81 16.29 -18.62
N ALA A 352 11.13 15.13 -19.21
CA ALA A 352 10.17 14.36 -20.00
C ALA A 352 9.02 13.78 -19.13
N GLU A 353 9.34 13.22 -17.96
CA GLU A 353 8.35 12.74 -17.00
C GLU A 353 7.47 13.88 -16.51
N SER A 354 8.09 15.02 -16.15
CA SER A 354 7.37 16.22 -15.70
C SER A 354 6.44 16.78 -16.77
N ALA A 355 6.90 16.87 -18.03
CA ALA A 355 6.10 17.31 -19.16
C ALA A 355 4.89 16.41 -19.42
N ALA A 356 5.07 15.08 -19.32
CA ALA A 356 3.96 14.13 -19.44
C ALA A 356 2.93 14.33 -18.32
N ILE A 357 3.35 14.45 -17.07
CA ILE A 357 2.46 14.69 -15.93
C ILE A 357 1.73 16.03 -16.11
N PHE A 358 2.45 17.10 -16.46
CA PHE A 358 1.88 18.42 -16.70
C PHE A 358 0.78 18.38 -17.77
N LYS A 359 1.07 17.76 -18.91
CA LYS A 359 0.11 17.59 -20.00
C LYS A 359 -1.18 16.95 -19.55
N TYR A 360 -1.10 15.81 -18.83
CA TYR A 360 -2.30 15.05 -18.44
C TYR A 360 -3.11 15.70 -17.32
N PHE A 361 -2.48 16.46 -16.43
CA PHE A 361 -3.17 17.09 -15.30
C PHE A 361 -3.56 18.54 -15.52
N ASN A 362 -2.95 19.23 -16.50
CA ASN A 362 -3.20 20.66 -16.76
C ASN A 362 -3.90 20.96 -18.11
N SER A 363 -3.97 20.00 -19.05
CA SER A 363 -4.64 20.22 -20.32
C SER A 363 -6.17 20.36 -20.14
N PRO A 364 -6.79 21.41 -20.75
CA PRO A 364 -8.24 21.54 -20.75
C PRO A 364 -8.96 20.49 -21.61
N GLU A 365 -8.24 19.83 -22.53
CA GLU A 365 -8.78 18.83 -23.45
C GLU A 365 -8.79 17.42 -22.83
N ILE A 366 -8.09 17.22 -21.71
CA ILE A 366 -7.97 15.92 -21.04
C ILE A 366 -8.81 15.95 -19.77
N ASP A 367 -9.78 15.04 -19.68
CA ASP A 367 -10.61 14.89 -18.47
C ASP A 367 -9.91 14.04 -17.41
N ALA A 368 -9.16 14.69 -16.53
CA ALA A 368 -8.50 14.09 -15.39
C ALA A 368 -9.33 14.12 -14.09
N GLN A 369 -10.63 14.46 -14.14
CA GLN A 369 -11.47 14.59 -12.95
C GLN A 369 -11.47 13.32 -12.11
N GLY A 370 -11.43 13.49 -10.78
CA GLY A 370 -11.37 12.37 -9.84
C GLY A 370 -10.03 11.65 -9.79
N SER A 371 -9.03 12.12 -10.55
CA SER A 371 -7.68 11.55 -10.55
C SER A 371 -6.71 12.38 -9.73
N VAL A 372 -5.72 11.73 -9.15
CA VAL A 372 -4.62 12.35 -8.41
C VAL A 372 -3.36 11.50 -8.56
N LEU A 373 -2.22 12.16 -8.76
CA LEU A 373 -0.92 11.56 -8.56
C LEU A 373 -0.40 11.93 -7.18
N VAL A 374 -0.12 10.92 -6.36
CA VAL A 374 0.50 11.07 -5.04
C VAL A 374 1.95 10.58 -5.12
N ILE A 375 2.86 11.40 -4.63
CA ILE A 375 4.31 11.13 -4.59
C ILE A 375 4.72 11.15 -3.13
N ASP A 376 5.02 9.99 -2.57
CA ASP A 376 5.51 9.83 -1.21
C ASP A 376 7.04 9.82 -1.18
N SER A 377 7.65 10.48 -0.19
CA SER A 377 9.05 10.25 0.13
C SER A 377 9.26 8.80 0.59
N TYR A 378 10.30 8.16 0.09
CA TYR A 378 10.65 6.77 0.39
C TYR A 378 12.11 6.69 0.87
N GLY A 379 12.65 5.50 1.13
CA GLY A 379 14.06 5.34 1.56
C GLY A 379 14.24 5.42 3.07
N GLY A 380 15.36 5.96 3.52
CA GLY A 380 15.72 5.92 4.93
C GLY A 380 15.91 4.50 5.44
N ALA A 381 15.29 4.11 6.56
CA ALA A 381 15.38 2.77 7.13
C ALA A 381 14.85 1.66 6.20
N ILE A 382 14.00 2.00 5.21
CA ILE A 382 13.51 1.04 4.22
C ILE A 382 14.66 0.55 3.34
N ASN A 383 15.61 1.43 2.96
CA ASN A 383 16.72 1.13 2.06
C ASN A 383 17.83 0.32 2.77
N ASN A 384 17.45 -0.57 3.66
CA ASN A 384 18.34 -1.54 4.29
C ASN A 384 18.45 -2.80 3.41
N HIS A 385 19.51 -2.87 2.61
CA HIS A 385 19.74 -3.97 1.67
C HIS A 385 19.93 -5.33 2.36
N ALA A 386 20.30 -5.37 3.64
CA ALA A 386 20.36 -6.63 4.39
C ALA A 386 18.99 -7.33 4.45
N ARG A 387 17.89 -6.56 4.38
CA ARG A 387 16.52 -7.09 4.36
C ARG A 387 16.16 -7.86 3.08
N LEU A 388 16.93 -7.73 2.01
CA LEU A 388 16.75 -8.56 0.79
C LEU A 388 16.98 -10.05 1.05
N ALA A 389 17.75 -10.39 2.08
CA ALA A 389 18.03 -11.79 2.43
C ALA A 389 16.87 -12.46 3.17
N ASP A 390 16.09 -11.70 3.95
CA ASP A 390 15.08 -12.25 4.88
C ASP A 390 13.65 -11.75 4.63
N THR A 391 13.44 -10.87 3.63
CA THR A 391 12.13 -10.39 3.18
C THR A 391 11.95 -10.57 1.68
N SER A 392 10.72 -10.38 1.21
CA SER A 392 10.33 -10.49 -0.19
C SER A 392 9.90 -9.16 -0.81
N VAL A 393 10.41 -8.05 -0.30
CA VAL A 393 10.29 -6.72 -0.89
C VAL A 393 11.58 -6.37 -1.59
N ALA A 394 11.54 -6.24 -2.93
CA ALA A 394 12.71 -5.93 -3.75
C ALA A 394 13.10 -4.44 -3.72
N GLN A 395 12.16 -3.55 -3.45
CA GLN A 395 12.29 -2.10 -3.56
C GLN A 395 13.00 -1.52 -2.34
N ARG A 396 14.33 -1.61 -2.32
CA ARG A 396 15.21 -1.18 -1.22
C ARG A 396 16.22 -0.11 -1.61
N SER A 397 16.04 0.50 -2.81
CA SER A 397 16.94 1.55 -3.31
C SER A 397 16.19 2.80 -3.78
N SER A 398 14.88 2.82 -3.65
CA SER A 398 14.05 3.93 -4.10
C SER A 398 14.08 5.09 -3.12
N ILE A 399 13.86 6.29 -3.66
CA ILE A 399 13.78 7.56 -2.92
C ILE A 399 12.34 8.11 -2.88
N MET A 400 11.51 7.68 -3.83
CA MET A 400 10.10 8.05 -3.92
C MET A 400 9.26 6.85 -4.31
N LYS A 401 8.02 6.83 -3.81
CA LYS A 401 6.95 5.90 -4.21
C LYS A 401 5.78 6.70 -4.75
N LEU A 402 5.37 6.41 -5.96
CA LEU A 402 4.30 7.09 -6.67
C LEU A 402 3.04 6.24 -6.69
N GLN A 403 1.89 6.87 -6.50
CA GLN A 403 0.58 6.28 -6.65
C GLN A 403 -0.31 7.13 -7.55
N TRP A 404 -0.65 6.63 -8.71
CA TRP A 404 -1.74 7.17 -9.52
C TRP A 404 -3.05 6.60 -9.02
N GLN A 405 -4.03 7.47 -8.81
CA GLN A 405 -5.35 7.12 -8.32
C GLN A 405 -6.39 7.80 -9.19
N SER A 406 -7.44 7.09 -9.55
CA SER A 406 -8.61 7.68 -10.19
C SER A 406 -9.86 7.09 -9.56
N TYR A 407 -10.82 7.94 -9.20
CA TYR A 407 -12.05 7.60 -8.51
C TYR A 407 -13.25 8.13 -9.27
N TRP A 408 -14.31 7.32 -9.34
CA TRP A 408 -15.58 7.71 -9.96
C TRP A 408 -16.74 6.91 -9.37
N ARG A 409 -17.98 7.30 -9.69
CA ARG A 409 -19.19 6.63 -9.18
C ARG A 409 -19.92 5.86 -10.27
N ASP A 410 -20.08 6.45 -11.45
CA ASP A 410 -20.88 5.91 -12.54
C ASP A 410 -20.10 4.87 -13.35
N ALA A 411 -20.65 3.67 -13.47
CA ALA A 411 -20.06 2.58 -14.22
C ALA A 411 -19.88 2.91 -15.73
N SER A 412 -20.70 3.80 -16.28
CA SER A 412 -20.53 4.26 -17.68
C SER A 412 -19.22 4.98 -17.93
N MET A 413 -18.57 5.51 -16.87
CA MET A 413 -17.27 6.18 -16.95
C MET A 413 -16.07 5.22 -16.88
N ASP A 414 -16.29 3.92 -16.67
CA ASP A 414 -15.19 2.95 -16.50
C ASP A 414 -14.19 3.01 -17.65
N ALA A 415 -14.64 2.86 -18.88
CA ALA A 415 -13.75 2.85 -20.04
C ALA A 415 -12.95 4.14 -20.19
N HIS A 416 -13.59 5.29 -19.94
CA HIS A 416 -12.97 6.59 -20.01
C HIS A 416 -11.88 6.77 -18.93
N ARG A 417 -12.18 6.46 -17.68
CA ARG A 417 -11.25 6.60 -16.55
C ARG A 417 -10.08 5.61 -16.63
N LEU A 418 -10.34 4.39 -17.05
CA LEU A 418 -9.30 3.39 -17.28
C LEU A 418 -8.35 3.82 -18.40
N LYS A 419 -8.90 4.35 -19.52
CA LYS A 419 -8.08 4.86 -20.61
C LYS A 419 -7.22 6.05 -20.18
N PHE A 420 -7.79 7.03 -19.48
CA PHE A 420 -7.02 8.16 -18.94
C PHE A 420 -5.84 7.68 -18.10
N MET A 421 -6.10 6.76 -17.18
CA MET A 421 -5.08 6.24 -16.26
C MET A 421 -3.97 5.50 -17.02
N ASP A 422 -4.33 4.67 -18.00
CA ASP A 422 -3.37 3.93 -18.82
C ASP A 422 -2.52 4.87 -19.68
N ASP A 423 -3.15 5.79 -20.40
CA ASP A 423 -2.46 6.75 -21.28
C ASP A 423 -1.49 7.65 -20.50
N CYS A 424 -1.94 8.20 -19.36
CA CYS A 424 -1.11 9.03 -18.51
C CYS A 424 0.12 8.27 -17.99
N TYR A 425 -0.10 7.09 -17.42
CA TYR A 425 0.96 6.27 -16.85
C TYR A 425 1.99 5.86 -17.90
N ARG A 426 1.54 5.36 -19.04
CA ARG A 426 2.43 4.97 -20.14
C ARG A 426 3.22 6.16 -20.69
N ALA A 427 2.61 7.32 -20.83
CA ALA A 427 3.30 8.52 -21.30
C ALA A 427 4.47 8.93 -20.39
N VAL A 428 4.32 8.78 -19.07
CA VAL A 428 5.38 9.08 -18.09
C VAL A 428 6.56 8.13 -18.24
N TYR A 429 6.30 6.85 -18.56
CA TYR A 429 7.35 5.82 -18.67
C TYR A 429 7.70 5.45 -20.11
N THR A 430 7.53 6.42 -21.04
CA THR A 430 7.95 6.29 -22.45
C THR A 430 8.99 7.35 -22.80
N GLY A 431 10.13 6.93 -23.34
CA GLY A 431 11.18 7.85 -23.79
C GLY A 431 12.59 7.34 -23.46
N THR A 432 13.59 8.19 -23.70
CA THR A 432 15.02 7.85 -23.55
C THR A 432 15.46 7.59 -22.11
N HIS A 433 14.63 7.98 -21.13
CA HIS A 433 14.87 7.77 -19.71
C HIS A 433 14.47 6.36 -19.23
N VAL A 434 13.78 5.58 -20.09
CA VAL A 434 13.42 4.19 -19.84
C VAL A 434 14.10 3.29 -20.87
N PRO A 435 14.74 2.18 -20.47
CA PRO A 435 15.31 1.22 -21.43
C PRO A 435 14.28 0.70 -22.42
N GLU A 436 14.71 0.43 -23.67
CA GLU A 436 13.81 0.03 -24.76
C GLU A 436 12.92 -1.17 -24.40
N GLN A 437 13.48 -2.20 -23.76
CA GLN A 437 12.74 -3.40 -23.33
C GLN A 437 11.75 -3.17 -22.19
N TYR A 438 11.78 -2.02 -21.52
CA TYR A 438 10.94 -1.68 -20.37
C TYR A 438 10.03 -0.46 -20.63
N GLN A 439 9.93 -0.01 -21.89
CA GLN A 439 9.06 1.12 -22.25
C GLN A 439 7.65 0.91 -21.71
N GLU A 440 7.00 2.01 -21.30
CA GLU A 440 5.67 2.07 -20.71
C GLU A 440 5.58 1.49 -19.27
N THR A 441 6.73 1.12 -18.67
CA THR A 441 6.79 0.58 -17.30
C THR A 441 7.91 1.22 -16.48
N PRO A 442 7.74 1.37 -15.16
CA PRO A 442 8.75 1.98 -14.29
C PRO A 442 9.84 0.97 -13.91
N PHE A 443 10.64 0.51 -14.89
CA PHE A 443 11.73 -0.42 -14.62
C PHE A 443 13.03 0.00 -15.31
N GLY A 444 14.16 -0.22 -14.64
CA GLY A 444 15.49 0.10 -15.16
C GLY A 444 16.36 0.90 -14.18
N PRO A 445 17.41 1.58 -14.66
CA PRO A 445 18.36 2.26 -13.77
C PRO A 445 17.73 3.33 -12.87
N ARG A 446 16.70 4.02 -13.35
CA ARG A 446 15.99 5.09 -12.62
C ARG A 446 14.85 4.61 -11.75
N TYR A 447 14.34 3.38 -11.98
CA TYR A 447 13.11 2.86 -11.38
C TYR A 447 13.34 1.50 -10.74
N GLU A 448 12.44 1.13 -9.85
CA GLU A 448 12.51 -0.14 -9.11
C GLU A 448 11.16 -0.90 -9.14
N GLY A 449 10.34 -0.64 -10.18
CA GLY A 449 9.08 -1.35 -10.41
C GLY A 449 7.89 -0.77 -9.65
N CYS A 450 6.98 -1.65 -9.24
CA CYS A 450 5.67 -1.34 -8.69
C CYS A 450 5.52 -1.88 -7.26
N TYR A 451 4.57 -1.28 -6.50
CA TYR A 451 4.27 -1.73 -5.14
C TYR A 451 3.26 -2.88 -5.14
N MET A 452 3.59 -3.96 -4.46
CA MET A 452 2.78 -5.18 -4.41
C MET A 452 1.34 -4.93 -3.92
N ASN A 453 1.15 -4.07 -2.92
CA ASN A 453 -0.18 -3.73 -2.41
C ASN A 453 -0.98 -2.78 -3.32
N TYR A 454 -0.35 -2.21 -4.34
CA TYR A 454 -1.02 -1.45 -5.38
C TYR A 454 -1.13 -2.29 -6.65
N ALA A 455 -1.81 -3.44 -6.49
CA ALA A 455 -2.00 -4.40 -7.56
C ALA A 455 -2.59 -3.74 -8.82
N ASP A 456 -2.00 -4.07 -9.98
CA ASP A 456 -2.38 -3.53 -11.27
C ASP A 456 -2.31 -4.62 -12.35
N ALA A 457 -3.46 -5.18 -12.70
CA ALA A 457 -3.56 -6.25 -13.68
C ALA A 457 -3.12 -5.83 -15.10
N ASP A 458 -3.08 -4.52 -15.40
CA ASP A 458 -2.59 -4.03 -16.68
C ASP A 458 -1.11 -4.38 -16.90
N MET A 459 -0.35 -4.53 -15.82
CA MET A 459 1.06 -4.91 -15.89
C MET A 459 1.29 -6.31 -16.45
N LEU A 460 0.28 -7.19 -16.41
CA LEU A 460 0.35 -8.54 -16.98
C LEU A 460 0.52 -8.57 -18.50
N ARG A 461 0.26 -7.46 -19.20
CA ARG A 461 0.52 -7.34 -20.64
C ARG A 461 2.00 -7.37 -20.99
N TYR A 462 2.88 -7.08 -20.02
CA TYR A 462 4.33 -7.04 -20.22
C TYR A 462 4.97 -8.37 -19.79
N PRO A 463 5.81 -9.01 -20.62
CA PRO A 463 6.43 -10.29 -20.27
C PRO A 463 7.33 -10.21 -19.05
N HIS A 464 7.85 -9.02 -18.72
CA HIS A 464 8.68 -8.73 -17.55
C HIS A 464 7.89 -8.32 -16.31
N TRP A 465 6.55 -8.52 -16.26
CA TRP A 465 5.74 -8.14 -15.11
C TRP A 465 6.25 -8.67 -13.75
N PRO A 466 6.85 -9.87 -13.65
CA PRO A 466 7.38 -10.31 -12.35
C PRO A 466 8.51 -9.42 -11.85
N GLN A 467 9.32 -8.87 -12.76
CA GLN A 467 10.42 -7.97 -12.42
C GLN A 467 9.91 -6.65 -11.82
N LEU A 468 8.74 -6.17 -12.27
CA LEU A 468 8.13 -4.95 -11.73
C LEU A 468 7.80 -5.06 -10.24
N PHE A 469 7.46 -6.24 -9.76
CA PHE A 469 7.05 -6.46 -8.38
C PHE A 469 8.13 -7.12 -7.50
N TYR A 470 8.96 -7.98 -8.09
CA TYR A 470 9.93 -8.81 -7.37
C TYR A 470 11.39 -8.48 -7.72
N GLY A 471 11.63 -7.47 -8.57
CA GLY A 471 12.97 -7.10 -9.01
C GLY A 471 13.59 -8.08 -10.03
N ASN A 472 14.81 -7.80 -10.42
CA ASN A 472 15.51 -8.49 -11.52
C ASN A 472 16.49 -9.59 -11.01
N GLY A 473 16.23 -10.14 -9.83
CA GLY A 473 17.16 -11.10 -9.20
C GLY A 473 16.51 -12.47 -8.94
N GLU A 474 17.08 -13.17 -8.00
CA GLU A 474 16.70 -14.54 -7.60
C GLU A 474 15.39 -14.61 -6.80
N LEU A 475 14.74 -13.46 -6.49
CA LEU A 475 13.58 -13.46 -5.60
C LEU A 475 12.39 -14.18 -6.24
N TYR A 476 12.04 -13.88 -7.49
CA TYR A 476 10.88 -14.53 -8.12
C TYR A 476 11.08 -16.04 -8.31
N PRO A 477 12.23 -16.55 -8.81
CA PRO A 477 12.53 -17.98 -8.82
C PRO A 477 12.49 -18.64 -7.43
N PHE A 478 12.95 -17.95 -6.38
CA PHE A 478 12.83 -18.43 -5.01
C PHE A 478 11.36 -18.58 -4.60
N LEU A 479 10.53 -17.57 -4.86
CA LEU A 479 9.11 -17.59 -4.52
C LEU A 479 8.34 -18.68 -5.29
N GLN A 480 8.73 -18.98 -6.53
CA GLN A 480 8.17 -20.10 -7.30
C GLN A 480 8.45 -21.44 -6.62
N LYS A 481 9.65 -21.67 -6.10
CA LYS A 481 9.99 -22.89 -5.33
C LYS A 481 9.18 -22.97 -4.04
N VAL A 482 8.99 -21.87 -3.32
CA VAL A 482 8.15 -21.82 -2.13
C VAL A 482 6.69 -22.14 -2.48
N LYS A 483 6.18 -21.57 -3.57
CA LYS A 483 4.83 -21.84 -4.07
C LYS A 483 4.63 -23.32 -4.37
N GLN A 484 5.54 -23.95 -5.11
CA GLN A 484 5.49 -25.39 -5.43
C GLN A 484 5.50 -26.26 -4.18
N ARG A 485 6.22 -25.85 -3.14
CA ARG A 485 6.33 -26.60 -1.89
C ARG A 485 5.08 -26.52 -1.02
N TYR A 486 4.49 -25.32 -0.87
CA TYR A 486 3.44 -25.05 0.13
C TYR A 486 2.04 -24.92 -0.46
N ASP A 487 1.92 -24.76 -1.76
CA ASP A 487 0.66 -24.78 -2.51
C ASP A 487 0.81 -25.54 -3.84
N PRO A 488 1.18 -26.85 -3.77
CA PRO A 488 1.51 -27.66 -4.94
C PRO A 488 0.33 -27.82 -5.91
N ASN A 489 -0.90 -27.69 -5.43
CA ASN A 489 -2.12 -27.79 -6.22
C ASN A 489 -2.60 -26.42 -6.75
N ASN A 490 -1.83 -25.35 -6.51
CA ASN A 490 -2.17 -23.98 -6.87
C ASN A 490 -3.59 -23.57 -6.44
N ILE A 491 -3.94 -23.87 -5.19
CA ILE A 491 -5.24 -23.55 -4.57
C ILE A 491 -5.41 -22.04 -4.42
N PHE A 492 -4.33 -21.36 -3.98
CA PHE A 492 -4.31 -19.92 -3.73
C PHE A 492 -3.75 -19.19 -4.94
N HIS A 493 -4.62 -18.72 -5.84
CA HIS A 493 -4.18 -18.04 -7.06
C HIS A 493 -5.07 -16.87 -7.44
N SER A 494 -4.48 -15.93 -8.16
CA SER A 494 -5.11 -14.83 -8.87
C SER A 494 -4.35 -14.57 -10.16
N ALA A 495 -4.76 -13.58 -10.95
CA ALA A 495 -4.08 -13.25 -12.20
C ALA A 495 -2.61 -12.83 -11.98
N MET A 496 -2.29 -12.20 -10.84
CA MET A 496 -0.92 -11.76 -10.50
C MET A 496 -0.22 -12.66 -9.47
N SER A 497 -0.75 -13.83 -9.19
CA SER A 497 -0.09 -14.78 -8.29
C SER A 497 1.25 -15.26 -8.83
N ILE A 498 2.13 -15.65 -7.91
CA ILE A 498 3.37 -16.33 -8.22
C ILE A 498 3.03 -17.61 -8.99
N ARG A 499 3.60 -17.76 -10.17
CA ARG A 499 3.35 -18.89 -11.07
C ARG A 499 4.22 -20.08 -10.69
N THR A 500 3.67 -21.29 -10.75
CA THR A 500 4.40 -22.56 -10.57
C THR A 500 5.05 -23.01 -11.87
#